data_ed15116f2aace4ec47362e61d42a6f6b
#
_entry.id   ed15116f2aace4ec47362e61d42a6f6b
#
_cell.length_a   1.000
_cell.length_b   1.000
_cell.length_c   1.000
_cell.angle_alpha   90.00
_cell.angle_beta   90.00
_cell.angle_gamma   90.00
#
_symmetry.space_group_name_H-M   'P 1'
#
loop_
_entity.id
_entity.type
_entity.pdbx_description
1 polymer ?
#
loop_
_entity_poly.entity_id
_entity_poly.type
_entity_poly.pdbx_seq_one_letter_code
_entity_poly.pdbx_strand_id
1 'polypeptide(L)'
;MKRLTLGDRLPQLVGRWIDGSPATIPADLAASATVLLFYRGHWXSHCRRQLAAYNYVLDAFKAINVQVVALSVDSVTESNTLCDRLGLELPVVSELDYPSSVDTIGAYRNESKESHQATALVADRHRIVQHAVYSATNIGRLMPEEVLRVLS
;
A
#
# COMPACT_ATOMS: atom_id res chain seq x y z
N MET A 1 1.75 -20.16 3.47
CA MET A 1 1.65 -18.69 3.46
C MET A 1 0.25 -18.27 3.84
N LYS A 2 0.15 -17.37 4.78
CA LYS A 2 -1.14 -16.97 5.34
C LYS A 2 -1.49 -15.54 4.92
N ARG A 3 -2.70 -15.35 4.42
CA ARG A 3 -3.19 -13.99 4.13
C ARG A 3 -3.70 -13.37 5.42
N LEU A 4 -3.40 -12.08 5.57
CA LEU A 4 -3.86 -11.34 6.74
C LEU A 4 -5.36 -11.07 6.63
N THR A 5 -6.04 -11.16 7.75
CA THR A 5 -7.46 -10.92 7.79
C THR A 5 -7.82 -10.17 9.07
N LEU A 6 -9.09 -9.88 9.24
CA LEU A 6 -9.59 -9.16 10.40
C LEU A 6 -9.04 -9.74 11.69
N GLY A 7 -8.46 -8.89 12.52
CA GLY A 7 -7.93 -9.29 13.81
C GLY A 7 -6.45 -9.60 13.81
N ASP A 8 -5.83 -9.77 12.66
CA ASP A 8 -4.40 -10.05 12.61
C ASP A 8 -3.61 -8.76 12.83
N ARG A 9 -2.42 -8.89 13.40
CA ARG A 9 -1.52 -7.75 13.56
C ARG A 9 -0.72 -7.54 12.29
N LEU A 10 -0.56 -6.29 11.89
CA LEU A 10 0.29 -5.97 10.74
C LEU A 10 1.73 -6.38 11.02
N PRO A 11 2.37 -7.06 10.08
CA PRO A 11 3.80 -7.36 10.25
C PRO A 11 4.64 -6.11 10.00
N GLN A 12 5.89 -6.17 10.43
CA GLN A 12 6.82 -5.08 10.17
C GLN A 12 7.47 -5.29 8.81
N LEU A 13 7.46 -4.25 7.99
CA LEU A 13 8.06 -4.28 6.66
C LEU A 13 9.08 -3.16 6.56
N VAL A 14 10.14 -3.39 5.81
CA VAL A 14 11.16 -2.38 5.61
C VAL A 14 11.33 -2.11 4.12
N GLY A 15 11.62 -0.86 3.82
CA GLY A 15 11.88 -0.40 2.46
C GLY A 15 12.51 0.95 2.52
N ARG A 16 12.23 1.79 1.52
CA ARG A 16 12.76 3.16 1.49
C ARG A 16 11.66 4.13 1.08
N TRP A 17 11.60 5.25 1.78
CA TRP A 17 10.77 6.36 1.31
C TRP A 17 11.33 6.89 0.00
N ILE A 18 10.55 7.68 -0.73
CA ILE A 18 11.01 8.13 -2.05
C ILE A 18 12.19 9.11 -1.98
N ASP A 19 12.49 9.63 -0.80
CA ASP A 19 13.72 10.44 -0.64
C ASP A 19 14.94 9.55 -0.39
N GLY A 20 14.77 8.24 -0.36
CA GLY A 20 15.84 7.28 -0.16
C GLY A 20 16.09 6.91 1.29
N SER A 21 15.43 7.57 2.24
CA SER A 21 15.64 7.25 3.65
C SER A 21 14.97 5.94 4.02
N PRO A 22 15.44 5.26 5.06
CA PRO A 22 14.86 3.99 5.47
C PRO A 22 13.41 4.17 5.92
N ALA A 23 12.56 3.21 5.57
CA ALA A 23 11.16 3.19 5.99
C ALA A 23 10.89 1.90 6.74
N THR A 24 10.23 2.01 7.88
CA THR A 24 9.77 0.86 8.66
C THR A 24 8.27 1.00 8.85
N ILE A 25 7.51 0.07 8.32
CA ILE A 25 6.04 0.13 8.33
C ILE A 25 5.53 -1.04 9.16
N PRO A 26 4.61 -0.83 10.07
CA PRO A 26 3.87 0.40 10.37
C PRO A 26 4.51 1.32 11.41
N ALA A 27 5.69 1.00 11.90
CA ALA A 27 6.28 1.74 13.01
C ALA A 27 6.42 3.24 12.73
N ASP A 28 6.69 3.61 11.47
CA ASP A 28 6.86 5.02 11.08
C ASP A 28 5.53 5.76 10.96
N LEU A 29 4.40 5.08 11.13
CA LEU A 29 3.08 5.68 10.93
C LEU A 29 2.46 6.03 12.27
N ALA A 30 1.76 7.15 12.34
CA ALA A 30 1.26 7.68 13.61
C ALA A 30 -0.20 8.13 13.54
N ALA A 31 -0.98 7.57 12.64
CA ALA A 31 -2.36 7.99 12.46
C ALA A 31 -3.31 7.10 13.26
N SER A 32 -4.58 7.50 13.33
CA SER A 32 -5.59 6.71 14.04
C SER A 32 -5.98 5.46 13.26
N ALA A 33 -5.76 5.47 11.93
CA ALA A 33 -5.92 4.29 11.09
C ALA A 33 -4.99 4.44 9.90
N THR A 34 -4.68 3.31 9.26
CA THR A 34 -3.72 3.29 8.16
C THR A 34 -4.28 2.46 7.03
N VAL A 35 -4.15 2.98 5.81
CA VAL A 35 -4.46 2.24 4.59
C VAL A 35 -3.14 1.95 3.89
N LEU A 36 -2.82 0.68 3.71
CA LEU A 36 -1.61 0.25 3.03
C LEU A 36 -2.00 -0.31 1.67
N LEU A 37 -1.49 0.33 0.62
CA LEU A 37 -1.79 -0.05 -0.76
C LEU A 37 -0.54 -0.68 -1.36
N PHE A 38 -0.50 -2.00 -1.39
CA PHE A 38 0.60 -2.72 -2.04
C PHE A 38 0.27 -2.82 -3.51
N TYR A 39 1.01 -2.11 -4.34
CA TYR A 39 0.72 -2.07 -5.77
C TYR A 39 1.75 -2.90 -6.52
N ARG A 40 1.31 -3.40 -7.70
CA ARG A 40 2.12 -4.35 -8.47
C ARG A 40 3.42 -3.74 -8.96
N GLY A 41 3.37 -2.46 -9.29
CA GLY A 41 4.53 -1.76 -9.81
C GLY A 41 4.08 -0.60 -10.67
N HIS A 42 5.05 0.19 -11.12
CA HIS A 42 4.76 1.40 -11.87
C HIS A 42 4.12 1.14 -13.24
N TRP A 43 4.17 -0.11 -13.73
CA TRP A 43 3.60 -0.47 -15.04
C TRP A 43 2.10 -0.79 -15.02
N UNK A 44 1.47 -1.09 -13.97
CA UNK A 44 0.28 -1.48 -13.94
C UNK A 44 -0.58 -0.40 -13.99
N SER A 45 -1.31 -0.41 -15.02
CA SER A 45 -2.25 0.69 -15.19
C SER A 45 -3.36 0.69 -14.16
N HIS A 46 -3.80 -0.49 -13.72
CA HIS A 46 -4.81 -0.57 -12.65
C HIS A 46 -4.24 -0.01 -11.36
N CYS A 47 -2.96 -0.24 -11.09
CA CYS A 47 -2.33 0.31 -9.89
C CYS A 47 -2.22 1.82 -9.99
N ARG A 48 -1.84 2.34 -11.16
CA ARG A 48 -1.75 3.79 -11.33
C ARG A 48 -3.09 4.44 -11.11
N ARG A 49 -4.17 3.82 -11.61
CA ARG A 49 -5.52 4.35 -11.42
C ARG A 49 -5.90 4.35 -9.94
N GLN A 50 -5.59 3.27 -9.22
CA GLN A 50 -5.89 3.21 -7.79
C GLN A 50 -5.15 4.30 -7.03
N LEU A 51 -3.84 4.44 -7.27
CA LEU A 51 -3.04 5.43 -6.56
C LEU A 51 -3.53 6.86 -6.85
N ALA A 52 -3.87 7.13 -8.11
CA ALA A 52 -4.39 8.45 -8.47
C ALA A 52 -5.72 8.73 -7.78
N ALA A 53 -6.57 7.71 -7.67
CA ALA A 53 -7.87 7.89 -7.02
C ALA A 53 -7.71 8.22 -5.54
N TYR A 54 -6.81 7.52 -4.84
CA TYR A 54 -6.56 7.84 -3.43
C TYR A 54 -5.93 9.22 -3.29
N ASN A 55 -5.01 9.55 -4.19
CA ASN A 55 -4.36 10.85 -4.12
C ASN A 55 -5.37 11.99 -4.32
N TYR A 56 -6.34 11.77 -5.18
CA TYR A 56 -7.35 12.78 -5.47
C TYR A 56 -8.18 13.14 -4.23
N VAL A 57 -8.43 12.16 -3.35
CA VAL A 57 -9.21 12.39 -2.14
C VAL A 57 -8.35 12.31 -0.87
N LEU A 58 -7.06 12.56 -1.00
CA LEU A 58 -6.14 12.42 0.13
C LEU A 58 -6.54 13.32 1.29
N ASP A 59 -7.03 14.53 1.02
CA ASP A 59 -7.43 15.44 2.07
C ASP A 59 -8.59 14.89 2.90
N ALA A 60 -9.48 14.11 2.27
CA ALA A 60 -10.58 13.51 3.02
C ALA A 60 -10.06 12.49 4.04
N PHE A 61 -9.02 11.74 3.68
CA PHE A 61 -8.40 10.83 4.62
C PHE A 61 -7.69 11.57 5.74
N LYS A 62 -6.96 12.64 5.39
CA LYS A 62 -6.28 13.43 6.41
C LYS A 62 -7.27 14.04 7.40
N ALA A 63 -8.44 14.43 6.91
CA ALA A 63 -9.45 15.07 7.77
C ALA A 63 -9.95 14.11 8.86
N ILE A 64 -9.89 12.81 8.64
CA ILE A 64 -10.30 11.83 9.66
C ILE A 64 -9.10 11.11 10.27
N ASN A 65 -7.92 11.71 10.11
CA ASN A 65 -6.67 11.20 10.68
C ASN A 65 -6.36 9.77 10.23
N VAL A 66 -6.51 9.53 8.95
CA VAL A 66 -6.17 8.25 8.33
C VAL A 66 -5.00 8.47 7.39
N GLN A 67 -3.97 7.67 7.53
CA GLN A 67 -2.78 7.77 6.71
C GLN A 67 -2.83 6.72 5.61
N VAL A 68 -2.59 7.15 4.36
CA VAL A 68 -2.56 6.25 3.21
C VAL A 68 -1.12 6.15 2.75
N VAL A 69 -0.62 4.93 2.59
CA VAL A 69 0.75 4.69 2.15
C VAL A 69 0.72 3.66 1.03
N ALA A 70 1.44 3.94 -0.06
CA ALA A 70 1.60 3.00 -1.16
C ALA A 70 2.96 2.33 -1.04
N LEU A 71 3.01 1.02 -1.34
CA LEU A 71 4.22 0.25 -1.16
C LEU A 71 4.42 -0.69 -2.36
N SER A 72 5.67 -0.83 -2.79
CA SER A 72 5.98 -1.78 -3.86
C SER A 72 7.44 -2.21 -3.79
N VAL A 73 7.81 -3.14 -4.68
CA VAL A 73 9.20 -3.57 -4.83
C VAL A 73 9.97 -2.70 -5.83
N ASP A 74 9.30 -1.73 -6.46
CA ASP A 74 9.96 -0.81 -7.39
C ASP A 74 11.14 -0.12 -6.73
N SER A 75 12.10 0.27 -7.53
CA SER A 75 13.23 1.08 -7.03
C SER A 75 12.75 2.48 -6.65
N VAL A 76 13.58 3.18 -5.88
CA VAL A 76 13.30 4.57 -5.55
C VAL A 76 13.18 5.42 -6.83
N THR A 77 14.05 5.18 -7.80
CA THR A 77 14.00 5.92 -9.07
C THR A 77 12.69 5.69 -9.80
N GLU A 78 12.26 4.43 -9.90
CA GLU A 78 10.99 4.11 -10.56
C GLU A 78 9.81 4.75 -9.83
N SER A 79 9.87 4.73 -8.51
CA SER A 79 8.80 5.31 -7.70
C SER A 79 8.73 6.82 -7.85
N ASN A 80 9.89 7.48 -7.91
CA ASN A 80 9.91 8.93 -8.11
C ASN A 80 9.33 9.30 -9.47
N THR A 81 9.66 8.52 -10.50
CA THR A 81 9.11 8.77 -11.83
C THR A 81 7.59 8.65 -11.81
N LEU A 82 7.08 7.61 -11.14
CA LEU A 82 5.64 7.42 -11.03
C LEU A 82 4.99 8.57 -10.27
N CYS A 83 5.58 8.96 -9.14
CA CYS A 83 5.02 10.06 -8.35
C CYS A 83 4.98 11.36 -9.17
N ASP A 84 6.04 11.64 -9.93
CA ASP A 84 6.07 12.83 -10.76
C ASP A 84 5.00 12.78 -11.84
N ARG A 85 4.87 11.62 -12.49
CA ARG A 85 3.89 11.47 -13.56
C ARG A 85 2.46 11.65 -13.08
N LEU A 86 2.14 11.10 -11.91
CA LEU A 86 0.77 11.13 -11.38
C LEU A 86 0.52 12.30 -10.45
N GLY A 87 1.54 13.07 -10.10
CA GLY A 87 1.38 14.14 -9.13
C GLY A 87 1.02 13.64 -7.75
N LEU A 88 1.60 12.51 -7.34
CA LEU A 88 1.24 11.91 -6.06
C LEU A 88 1.81 12.68 -4.89
N GLU A 89 0.96 12.96 -3.91
CA GLU A 89 1.35 13.53 -2.63
C GLU A 89 1.25 12.50 -1.51
N LEU A 90 0.59 11.38 -1.74
CA LEU A 90 0.56 10.34 -0.72
C LEU A 90 1.94 9.72 -0.56
N PRO A 91 2.29 9.29 0.67
CA PRO A 91 3.61 8.70 0.89
C PRO A 91 3.79 7.38 0.15
N VAL A 92 4.98 7.16 -0.37
CA VAL A 92 5.29 5.96 -1.13
C VAL A 92 6.54 5.31 -0.57
N VAL A 93 6.47 4.01 -0.33
CA VAL A 93 7.60 3.19 0.10
C VAL A 93 8.02 2.30 -1.06
N SER A 94 9.31 2.33 -1.35
CA SER A 94 9.92 1.57 -2.43
C SER A 94 10.79 0.46 -1.87
N GLU A 95 11.25 -0.41 -2.74
CA GLU A 95 12.28 -1.39 -2.45
C GLU A 95 11.90 -2.36 -1.33
N LEU A 96 10.62 -2.73 -1.26
CA LEU A 96 10.25 -3.85 -0.41
C LEU A 96 10.99 -5.09 -0.91
N ASP A 97 11.42 -5.91 0.03
CA ASP A 97 12.19 -7.09 -0.33
C ASP A 97 11.31 -8.16 -0.97
N TYR A 98 11.69 -8.64 -2.13
CA TYR A 98 10.98 -9.75 -2.79
C TYR A 98 11.85 -10.99 -2.66
N PRO A 99 11.31 -12.15 -2.28
CA PRO A 99 9.88 -12.42 -2.04
C PRO A 99 9.43 -12.31 -0.59
N SER A 100 10.30 -11.89 0.33
CA SER A 100 9.96 -11.98 1.75
C SER A 100 8.78 -11.10 2.14
N SER A 101 8.70 -9.87 1.58
CA SER A 101 7.58 -9.00 1.92
C SER A 101 6.26 -9.56 1.37
N VAL A 102 6.31 -10.14 0.18
CA VAL A 102 5.13 -10.76 -0.42
C VAL A 102 4.59 -11.86 0.49
N ASP A 103 5.51 -12.72 0.95
CA ASP A 103 5.11 -13.85 1.79
C ASP A 103 4.62 -13.36 3.16
N THR A 104 5.24 -12.31 3.69
CA THR A 104 4.88 -11.80 5.01
C THR A 104 3.46 -11.25 5.03
N ILE A 105 3.05 -10.54 3.98
CA ILE A 105 1.68 -10.01 3.93
C ILE A 105 0.70 -10.99 3.31
N GLY A 106 1.18 -12.08 2.74
CA GLY A 106 0.31 -13.08 2.14
C GLY A 106 -0.25 -12.70 0.78
N ALA A 107 0.38 -11.74 0.09
CA ALA A 107 -0.06 -11.35 -1.24
C ALA A 107 0.19 -12.47 -2.24
N TYR A 108 -0.60 -12.51 -3.29
CA TYR A 108 -0.30 -13.40 -4.40
C TYR A 108 0.96 -12.90 -5.10
N ARG A 109 1.80 -13.82 -5.55
CA ARG A 109 3.00 -13.46 -6.27
C ARG A 109 2.70 -13.18 -7.72
N ASN A 110 3.40 -12.20 -8.28
CA ASN A 110 3.42 -11.93 -9.70
C ASN A 110 4.73 -12.51 -10.24
N GLU A 111 4.69 -13.78 -10.64
CA GLU A 111 5.92 -14.49 -10.95
C GLU A 111 6.69 -13.90 -12.12
N SER A 112 5.97 -13.37 -13.12
CA SER A 112 6.63 -12.86 -14.31
C SER A 112 7.42 -11.57 -14.04
N LYS A 113 7.08 -10.85 -12.97
CA LYS A 113 7.71 -9.56 -12.66
C LYS A 113 8.48 -9.58 -11.35
N GLU A 114 8.54 -10.71 -10.65
CA GLU A 114 9.14 -10.81 -9.33
C GLU A 114 8.57 -9.71 -8.41
N SER A 115 7.26 -9.68 -8.32
CA SER A 115 6.54 -8.67 -7.55
C SER A 115 5.33 -9.33 -6.93
N HIS A 116 4.55 -8.54 -6.19
CA HIS A 116 3.30 -9.03 -5.61
C HIS A 116 2.13 -8.52 -6.45
N GLN A 117 1.03 -9.24 -6.38
CA GLN A 117 -0.22 -8.72 -6.90
C GLN A 117 -0.78 -7.70 -5.91
N ALA A 118 -1.71 -6.89 -6.36
CA ALA A 118 -2.23 -5.80 -5.56
C ALA A 118 -2.91 -6.33 -4.29
N THR A 119 -2.66 -5.64 -3.20
CA THR A 119 -3.21 -5.97 -1.90
C THR A 119 -3.47 -4.66 -1.16
N ALA A 120 -4.59 -4.58 -0.46
CA ALA A 120 -4.87 -3.42 0.36
C ALA A 120 -5.24 -3.89 1.76
N LEU A 121 -4.60 -3.29 2.75
CA LEU A 121 -4.86 -3.60 4.16
C LEU A 121 -5.24 -2.31 4.86
N VAL A 122 -6.29 -2.37 5.68
CA VAL A 122 -6.70 -1.26 6.52
C VAL A 122 -6.55 -1.70 7.97
N ALA A 123 -5.78 -0.95 8.74
CA ALA A 123 -5.52 -1.30 10.14
C ALA A 123 -5.87 -0.13 11.05
N ASP A 124 -6.23 -0.47 12.28
CA ASP A 124 -6.56 0.55 13.28
C ASP A 124 -5.28 1.09 13.94
N ARG A 125 -5.44 1.97 14.92
CA ARG A 125 -4.29 2.59 15.59
C ARG A 125 -3.44 1.59 16.37
N HIS A 126 -3.99 0.42 16.67
CA HIS A 126 -3.23 -0.65 17.35
C HIS A 126 -2.59 -1.60 16.34
N ARG A 127 -2.67 -1.27 15.04
CA ARG A 127 -2.06 -2.04 13.96
C ARG A 127 -2.72 -3.38 13.76
N ILE A 128 -4.00 -3.46 14.10
CA ILE A 128 -4.80 -4.66 13.90
C ILE A 128 -5.62 -4.49 12.63
N VAL A 129 -5.52 -5.47 11.74
CA VAL A 129 -6.19 -5.44 10.44
C VAL A 129 -7.70 -5.41 10.63
N GLN A 130 -8.36 -4.48 9.97
CA GLN A 130 -9.81 -4.34 9.98
C GLN A 130 -10.42 -4.73 8.64
N HIS A 131 -9.69 -4.52 7.54
CA HIS A 131 -10.15 -4.88 6.20
C HIS A 131 -8.96 -5.33 5.38
N ALA A 132 -9.17 -6.29 4.50
CA ALA A 132 -8.11 -6.80 3.63
C ALA A 132 -8.70 -7.18 2.29
N VAL A 133 -8.05 -6.74 1.22
CA VAL A 133 -8.44 -7.09 -0.14
C VAL A 133 -7.21 -7.59 -0.88
N TYR A 134 -7.28 -8.80 -1.40
CA TYR A 134 -6.18 -9.43 -2.12
C TYR A 134 -6.62 -9.72 -3.55
N SER A 135 -5.88 -9.20 -4.52
CA SER A 135 -6.13 -9.50 -5.93
C SER A 135 -5.28 -10.69 -6.33
N ALA A 136 -5.89 -11.70 -6.91
CA ALA A 136 -5.16 -12.87 -7.37
C ALA A 136 -4.63 -12.68 -8.79
N THR A 137 -5.19 -11.73 -9.52
CA THR A 137 -4.79 -11.42 -10.89
C THR A 137 -4.51 -9.93 -11.00
N ASN A 138 -4.43 -9.42 -12.24
CA ASN A 138 -4.11 -8.00 -12.42
C ASN A 138 -5.31 -7.08 -12.34
N ILE A 139 -6.48 -7.57 -12.01
CA ILE A 139 -7.64 -6.69 -11.78
C ILE A 139 -8.15 -6.87 -10.35
N GLY A 140 -8.95 -5.89 -9.92
CA GLY A 140 -9.53 -5.92 -8.58
C GLY A 140 -8.72 -5.06 -7.62
N ARG A 141 -9.27 -3.89 -7.26
CA ARG A 141 -8.61 -2.96 -6.35
C ARG A 141 -9.62 -2.41 -5.35
N LEU A 142 -9.16 -2.17 -4.14
CA LEU A 142 -9.98 -1.48 -3.15
C LEU A 142 -9.89 0.02 -3.43
N MET A 143 -11.01 0.62 -3.79
CA MET A 143 -11.03 2.03 -4.15
C MET A 143 -11.38 2.89 -2.94
N PRO A 144 -10.99 4.18 -2.96
CA PRO A 144 -11.07 5.00 -1.74
C PRO A 144 -12.48 5.25 -1.22
N GLU A 145 -13.49 5.22 -2.08
CA GLU A 145 -14.86 5.49 -1.62
C GLU A 145 -15.33 4.48 -0.58
N GLU A 146 -14.98 3.19 -0.80
CA GLU A 146 -15.34 2.15 0.17
C GLU A 146 -14.68 2.40 1.51
N VAL A 147 -13.40 2.73 1.47
CA VAL A 147 -12.63 2.91 2.70
C VAL A 147 -13.14 4.12 3.45
N LEU A 148 -13.37 5.23 2.76
CA LEU A 148 -13.87 6.45 3.40
C LEU A 148 -15.23 6.18 4.05
N ARG A 149 -16.08 5.39 3.38
CA ARG A 149 -17.40 5.11 3.95
C ARG A 149 -17.29 4.38 5.28
N VAL A 150 -16.40 3.38 5.39
CA VAL A 150 -16.33 2.58 6.60
C VAL A 150 -15.52 3.23 7.70
N LEU A 151 -14.62 4.16 7.37
CA LEU A 151 -13.77 4.81 8.38
C LEU A 151 -14.31 6.15 8.85
N SER A 152 -15.27 6.73 8.14
CA SER A 152 -15.82 8.03 8.50
C SER A 152 -16.81 7.96 9.65
#